data_c31aa67d8eb4d1d32a5d554480445614
#
_entry.id   c31aa67d8eb4d1d32a5d554480445614
#
_cell.length_a   1.000
_cell.length_b   1.000
_cell.length_c   1.000
_cell.angle_alpha   90.00
_cell.angle_beta   90.00
_cell.angle_gamma   90.00
#
_symmetry.space_group_name_H-M   'P 1'
#
loop_
_entity.id
_entity.type
_entity.pdbx_description
1 polymer ?
#
loop_
_entity_poly.entity_id
_entity_poly.type
_entity_poly.pdbx_seq_one_letter_code
_entity_poly.pdbx_strand_id
1 'polypeptide(L)'
;MKKILVYIFLLLITNAHSEVTKKITLVAKVNNFGISNIDLLEEIQILKNLNTNLNNTDKQILEKIAIQNLIDEVLKRQEIDENDIKLSDSTFSKEYEQLIASIEKTGVIIDANIKKKIFLKVKLNNEWNQLINKKYRWNVNVNINEIEDRLKDTKNIPTDEKELQELKNKLINIEKNKKLEVFSKIHLSKIKKQSLIKFF
;
A
#
# COMPACT_ATOMS: atom_id res chain seq x y z
N MET A 1 54.52 38.15 8.08
CA MET A 1 53.88 37.49 6.91
C MET A 1 53.31 36.09 7.24
N LYS A 2 53.96 35.22 8.01
CA LYS A 2 53.41 33.87 8.32
C LYS A 2 52.07 33.86 9.12
N LYS A 3 51.83 34.85 9.97
CA LYS A 3 50.58 34.93 10.77
C LYS A 3 49.35 35.33 9.93
N ILE A 4 49.52 36.11 8.88
CA ILE A 4 48.43 36.51 7.98
C ILE A 4 47.93 35.34 7.11
N LEU A 5 48.87 34.46 6.73
CA LEU A 5 48.53 33.29 5.90
C LEU A 5 47.67 32.26 6.65
N VAL A 6 47.83 32.14 7.97
CA VAL A 6 46.99 31.25 8.83
C VAL A 6 45.57 31.76 8.96
N TYR A 7 45.37 33.08 9.04
CA TYR A 7 44.02 33.67 9.08
C TYR A 7 43.24 33.53 7.76
N ILE A 8 43.94 33.59 6.62
CA ILE A 8 43.32 33.38 5.29
C ILE A 8 42.92 31.92 5.14
N PHE A 9 43.67 30.97 5.67
CA PHE A 9 43.35 29.55 5.63
C PHE A 9 42.16 29.18 6.55
N LEU A 10 41.99 29.87 7.69
CA LEU A 10 40.86 29.68 8.58
C LEU A 10 39.53 30.19 8.01
N LEU A 11 39.57 31.22 7.14
CA LEU A 11 38.38 31.76 6.46
C LEU A 11 37.84 30.90 5.31
N LEU A 12 38.65 29.96 4.78
CA LEU A 12 38.27 29.05 3.72
C LEU A 12 37.53 27.78 4.19
N ILE A 13 37.45 27.55 5.52
CA ILE A 13 36.82 26.35 6.07
C ILE A 13 35.32 26.54 6.39
N THR A 14 34.76 27.74 6.21
CA THR A 14 33.34 27.92 6.24
C THR A 14 32.71 27.39 4.93
N ASN A 15 32.85 26.09 4.70
CA ASN A 15 31.95 25.39 3.80
C ASN A 15 30.58 25.52 4.44
N ALA A 16 29.83 26.53 4.01
CA ALA A 16 28.42 26.62 4.26
C ALA A 16 27.81 25.32 3.68
N HIS A 17 27.54 24.37 4.55
CA HIS A 17 26.64 23.30 4.22
C HIS A 17 25.27 23.98 3.98
N SER A 18 25.05 24.37 2.74
CA SER A 18 23.71 24.71 2.28
C SER A 18 22.90 23.41 2.40
N GLU A 19 22.30 23.21 3.57
CA GLU A 19 21.19 22.26 3.65
C GLU A 19 20.18 22.70 2.62
N VAL A 20 20.09 21.93 1.54
CA VAL A 20 19.00 22.06 0.58
C VAL A 20 17.73 21.67 1.33
N THR A 21 17.16 22.65 2.04
CA THR A 21 15.85 22.51 2.68
C THR A 21 14.86 22.24 1.54
N LYS A 22 14.51 20.98 1.34
CA LYS A 22 13.47 20.61 0.36
C LYS A 22 12.19 21.34 0.78
N LYS A 23 11.79 22.34 0.01
CA LYS A 23 10.57 23.08 0.27
C LYS A 23 9.39 22.10 0.24
N ILE A 24 8.69 22.00 1.36
CA ILE A 24 7.47 21.20 1.45
C ILE A 24 6.34 21.98 0.78
N THR A 25 5.71 21.37 -0.22
CA THR A 25 4.56 21.92 -0.94
C THR A 25 3.43 20.91 -0.97
N LEU A 26 2.20 21.39 -0.98
CA LEU A 26 1.03 20.54 -1.20
C LEU A 26 0.95 20.16 -2.68
N VAL A 27 0.65 18.91 -2.96
CA VAL A 27 0.35 18.39 -4.30
C VAL A 27 -1.12 18.01 -4.45
N ALA A 28 -1.75 17.59 -3.34
CA ALA A 28 -3.20 17.39 -3.29
C ALA A 28 -3.73 17.60 -1.87
N LYS A 29 -5.05 17.79 -1.77
CA LYS A 29 -5.79 17.79 -0.51
C LYS A 29 -7.02 16.91 -0.66
N VAL A 30 -7.25 16.01 0.30
CA VAL A 30 -8.39 15.11 0.36
C VAL A 30 -9.16 15.43 1.64
N ASN A 31 -10.35 16.03 1.51
CA ASN A 31 -11.09 16.60 2.63
C ASN A 31 -10.20 17.58 3.42
N ASN A 32 -9.85 17.24 4.66
CA ASN A 32 -8.97 18.06 5.51
C ASN A 32 -7.50 17.60 5.50
N PHE A 33 -7.15 16.54 4.78
CA PHE A 33 -5.78 15.98 4.73
C PHE A 33 -5.00 16.50 3.54
N GLY A 34 -3.81 17.07 3.81
CA GLY A 34 -2.86 17.47 2.78
C GLY A 34 -1.93 16.33 2.41
N ILE A 35 -1.66 16.19 1.11
CA ILE A 35 -0.63 15.30 0.55
C ILE A 35 0.49 16.20 0.04
N SER A 36 1.71 15.99 0.53
CA SER A 36 2.87 16.80 0.18
C SER A 36 3.68 16.18 -0.97
N ASN A 37 4.57 16.99 -1.54
CA ASN A 37 5.57 16.52 -2.51
C ASN A 37 6.53 15.48 -1.90
N ILE A 38 6.75 15.52 -0.58
CA ILE A 38 7.56 14.51 0.13
C ILE A 38 6.83 13.17 0.13
N ASP A 39 5.54 13.16 0.50
CA ASP A 39 4.71 11.95 0.47
C ASP A 39 4.69 11.32 -0.92
N LEU A 40 4.59 12.16 -1.97
CA LEU A 40 4.60 11.70 -3.36
C LEU A 40 5.93 11.02 -3.74
N LEU A 41 7.07 11.61 -3.36
CA LEU A 41 8.38 11.02 -3.64
C LEU A 41 8.59 9.69 -2.90
N GLU A 42 8.19 9.62 -1.64
CA GLU A 42 8.27 8.39 -0.85
C GLU A 42 7.36 7.30 -1.40
N GLU A 43 6.16 7.66 -1.85
CA GLU A 43 5.25 6.71 -2.50
C GLU A 43 5.83 6.15 -3.79
N ILE A 44 6.43 6.99 -4.63
CA ILE A 44 7.14 6.54 -5.85
C ILE A 44 8.26 5.56 -5.50
N GLN A 45 9.03 5.84 -4.44
CA GLN A 45 10.09 4.94 -4.00
C GLN A 45 9.53 3.60 -3.53
N ILE A 46 8.43 3.61 -2.77
CA ILE A 46 7.75 2.37 -2.33
C ILE A 46 7.26 1.58 -3.54
N LEU A 47 6.59 2.22 -4.49
CA LEU A 47 6.11 1.56 -5.71
C LEU A 47 7.23 0.87 -6.49
N LYS A 48 8.38 1.53 -6.65
CA LYS A 48 9.56 0.97 -7.32
C LYS A 48 10.17 -0.21 -6.56
N ASN A 49 10.19 -0.12 -5.23
CA ASN A 49 10.69 -1.20 -4.38
C ASN A 49 9.77 -2.43 -4.40
N LEU A 50 8.45 -2.21 -4.47
CA LEU A 50 7.46 -3.29 -4.55
C LEU A 50 7.37 -3.91 -5.95
N ASN A 51 7.71 -3.15 -7.00
CA ASN A 51 7.66 -3.61 -8.38
C ASN A 51 8.79 -3.00 -9.21
N THR A 52 9.87 -3.76 -9.37
CA THR A 52 11.07 -3.33 -10.10
C THR A 52 10.80 -2.99 -11.58
N ASN A 53 9.74 -3.50 -12.20
CA ASN A 53 9.35 -3.14 -13.56
C ASN A 53 9.00 -1.65 -13.67
N LEU A 54 8.59 -1.01 -12.58
CA LEU A 54 8.27 0.41 -12.55
C LEU A 54 9.52 1.32 -12.61
N ASN A 55 10.73 0.78 -12.49
CA ASN A 55 11.95 1.57 -12.60
C ASN A 55 12.11 2.23 -13.99
N ASN A 56 11.57 1.61 -15.03
CA ASN A 56 11.63 2.09 -16.41
C ASN A 56 10.35 2.82 -16.84
N THR A 57 9.41 3.03 -15.91
CA THR A 57 8.15 3.73 -16.21
C THR A 57 8.37 5.24 -16.26
N ASP A 58 7.69 5.90 -17.19
CA ASP A 58 7.69 7.36 -17.30
C ASP A 58 7.36 8.03 -15.97
N LYS A 59 8.09 9.13 -15.68
CA LYS A 59 7.96 9.86 -14.42
C LYS A 59 6.55 10.37 -14.18
N GLN A 60 5.89 10.93 -15.19
CA GLN A 60 4.54 11.48 -15.05
C GLN A 60 3.50 10.39 -14.77
N ILE A 61 3.69 9.20 -15.36
CA ILE A 61 2.84 8.04 -15.10
C ILE A 61 3.02 7.57 -13.65
N LEU A 62 4.27 7.49 -13.18
CA LEU A 62 4.56 7.12 -11.79
C LEU A 62 3.98 8.12 -10.78
N GLU A 63 4.13 9.41 -11.04
CA GLU A 63 3.56 10.46 -10.19
C GLU A 63 2.04 10.36 -10.14
N LYS A 64 1.39 10.09 -11.28
CA LYS A 64 -0.06 9.89 -11.35
C LYS A 64 -0.53 8.65 -10.56
N ILE A 65 0.19 7.55 -10.64
CA ILE A 65 -0.11 6.33 -9.87
C ILE A 65 0.08 6.61 -8.38
N ALA A 66 1.21 7.23 -8.00
CA ALA A 66 1.55 7.51 -6.62
C ALA A 66 0.54 8.45 -5.94
N ILE A 67 0.16 9.55 -6.61
CA ILE A 67 -0.82 10.47 -6.05
C ILE A 67 -2.19 9.82 -5.90
N GLN A 68 -2.57 8.94 -6.84
CA GLN A 68 -3.81 8.19 -6.76
C GLN A 68 -3.82 7.23 -5.56
N ASN A 69 -2.71 6.51 -5.32
CA ASN A 69 -2.55 5.63 -4.17
C ASN A 69 -2.63 6.40 -2.85
N LEU A 70 -1.95 7.56 -2.76
CA LEU A 70 -1.99 8.39 -1.55
C LEU A 70 -3.40 8.91 -1.26
N ILE A 71 -4.15 9.31 -2.28
CA ILE A 71 -5.56 9.71 -2.14
C ILE A 71 -6.38 8.53 -1.60
N ASP A 72 -6.22 7.35 -2.19
CA ASP A 72 -6.97 6.16 -1.77
C ASP A 72 -6.61 5.73 -0.34
N GLU A 73 -5.34 5.89 0.08
CA GLU A 73 -4.91 5.64 1.46
C GLU A 73 -5.55 6.62 2.47
N VAL A 74 -5.60 7.90 2.14
CA VAL A 74 -6.26 8.90 2.99
C VAL A 74 -7.74 8.55 3.17
N LEU A 75 -8.43 8.21 2.08
CA LEU A 75 -9.84 7.84 2.12
C LEU A 75 -10.09 6.56 2.92
N LYS A 76 -9.26 5.53 2.71
CA LYS A 76 -9.34 4.28 3.49
C LYS A 76 -9.15 4.54 4.97
N ARG A 77 -8.15 5.36 5.33
CA ARG A 77 -7.85 5.70 6.73
C ARG A 77 -9.02 6.41 7.39
N GLN A 78 -9.59 7.42 6.73
CA GLN A 78 -10.76 8.13 7.25
C GLN A 78 -11.93 7.18 7.52
N GLU A 79 -12.24 6.31 6.56
CA GLU A 79 -13.34 5.34 6.69
C GLU A 79 -13.09 4.28 7.78
N ILE A 80 -11.81 3.85 7.96
CA ILE A 80 -11.39 2.93 9.01
C ILE A 80 -11.57 3.59 10.38
N ASP A 81 -11.12 4.83 10.54
CA ASP A 81 -11.21 5.60 11.78
C ASP A 81 -12.68 5.86 12.16
N GLU A 82 -13.53 6.22 11.19
CA GLU A 82 -14.97 6.42 11.39
C GLU A 82 -15.72 5.16 11.84
N ASN A 83 -15.19 3.98 11.52
CA ASN A 83 -15.79 2.68 11.87
C ASN A 83 -15.08 1.97 13.04
N ASP A 84 -14.12 2.63 13.71
CA ASP A 84 -13.35 2.11 14.85
C ASP A 84 -12.68 0.76 14.57
N ILE A 85 -12.17 0.57 13.35
CA ILE A 85 -11.43 -0.65 12.98
C ILE A 85 -9.99 -0.51 13.43
N LYS A 86 -9.54 -1.42 14.30
CA LYS A 86 -8.16 -1.48 14.79
C LYS A 86 -7.70 -2.92 14.83
N LEU A 87 -6.53 -3.18 14.25
CA LEU A 87 -5.85 -4.46 14.33
C LEU A 87 -4.61 -4.36 15.20
N SER A 88 -4.33 -5.43 15.96
CA SER A 88 -3.03 -5.56 16.62
C SER A 88 -1.93 -5.81 15.57
N ASP A 89 -0.73 -5.32 15.84
CA ASP A 89 0.40 -5.48 14.92
C ASP A 89 0.75 -6.96 14.68
N SER A 90 0.52 -7.85 15.66
CA SER A 90 0.71 -9.29 15.50
C SER A 90 -0.15 -9.93 14.42
N THR A 91 -1.28 -9.32 14.06
CA THR A 91 -2.22 -9.85 13.05
C THR A 91 -1.60 -9.88 11.65
N PHE A 92 -0.74 -8.93 11.32
CA PHE A 92 -0.17 -8.77 9.98
C PHE A 92 1.38 -8.78 9.95
N SER A 93 2.05 -8.97 11.10
CA SER A 93 3.53 -9.02 11.18
C SER A 93 4.12 -10.05 10.23
N LYS A 94 3.54 -11.25 10.14
CA LYS A 94 4.00 -12.30 9.24
C LYS A 94 3.90 -11.91 7.77
N GLU A 95 2.81 -11.26 7.37
CA GLU A 95 2.62 -10.76 6.00
C GLU A 95 3.67 -9.70 5.67
N TYR A 96 3.89 -8.75 6.60
CA TYR A 96 4.91 -7.73 6.46
C TYR A 96 6.31 -8.32 6.32
N GLU A 97 6.68 -9.27 7.19
CA GLU A 97 7.99 -9.93 7.15
C GLU A 97 8.22 -10.68 5.82
N GLN A 98 7.20 -11.39 5.34
CA GLN A 98 7.25 -12.07 4.05
C GLN A 98 7.41 -11.08 2.89
N LEU A 99 6.70 -9.95 2.94
CA LEU A 99 6.82 -8.90 1.93
C LEU A 99 8.23 -8.30 1.90
N ILE A 100 8.77 -7.91 3.07
CA ILE A 100 10.14 -7.36 3.17
C ILE A 100 11.16 -8.38 2.66
N ALA A 101 11.07 -9.64 3.11
CA ALA A 101 11.97 -10.69 2.64
C ALA A 101 11.89 -10.90 1.11
N SER A 102 10.70 -10.76 0.52
CA SER A 102 10.53 -10.87 -0.93
C SER A 102 11.20 -9.73 -1.69
N ILE A 103 11.14 -8.50 -1.15
CA ILE A 103 11.79 -7.35 -1.77
C ILE A 103 13.31 -7.46 -1.64
N GLU A 104 13.82 -7.82 -0.47
CA GLU A 104 15.26 -7.97 -0.22
C GLU A 104 15.89 -9.06 -1.11
N LYS A 105 15.15 -10.12 -1.44
CA LYS A 105 15.58 -11.14 -2.42
C LYS A 105 15.80 -10.59 -3.84
N THR A 106 15.20 -9.47 -4.20
CA THR A 106 15.44 -8.81 -5.50
C THR A 106 16.72 -7.95 -5.51
N GLY A 107 17.47 -7.90 -4.40
CA GLY A 107 18.67 -7.07 -4.26
C GLY A 107 18.39 -5.60 -3.93
N VAL A 108 17.14 -5.24 -3.68
CA VAL A 108 16.76 -3.88 -3.29
C VAL A 108 17.07 -3.66 -1.82
N ILE A 109 17.86 -2.61 -1.53
CA ILE A 109 18.12 -2.17 -0.16
C ILE A 109 17.06 -1.17 0.25
N ILE A 110 16.32 -1.48 1.31
CA ILE A 110 15.25 -0.62 1.83
C ILE A 110 15.72 0.02 3.14
N ASP A 111 15.67 1.36 3.21
CA ASP A 111 15.97 2.08 4.45
C ASP A 111 14.84 1.91 5.50
N ALA A 112 15.18 2.28 6.75
CA ALA A 112 14.26 2.10 7.89
C ALA A 112 12.96 2.91 7.76
N ASN A 113 13.01 4.10 7.13
CA ASN A 113 11.83 4.94 6.94
C ASN A 113 10.86 4.29 5.94
N ILE A 114 11.38 3.80 4.83
CA ILE A 114 10.58 3.08 3.82
C ILE A 114 10.02 1.78 4.41
N LYS A 115 10.80 1.02 5.18
CA LYS A 115 10.31 -0.18 5.90
C LYS A 115 9.11 0.17 6.80
N LYS A 116 9.22 1.25 7.58
CA LYS A 116 8.12 1.73 8.43
C LYS A 116 6.88 2.12 7.61
N LYS A 117 7.05 2.78 6.48
CA LYS A 117 5.92 3.13 5.60
C LYS A 117 5.26 1.92 4.97
N ILE A 118 6.03 0.93 4.52
CA ILE A 118 5.50 -0.34 4.03
C ILE A 118 4.69 -1.04 5.14
N PHE A 119 5.20 -1.06 6.38
CA PHE A 119 4.47 -1.60 7.52
C PHE A 119 3.10 -0.94 7.71
N LEU A 120 3.06 0.41 7.67
CA LEU A 120 1.81 1.16 7.80
C LEU A 120 0.84 0.89 6.64
N LYS A 121 1.33 0.64 5.43
CA LYS A 121 0.51 0.24 4.28
C LYS A 121 -0.07 -1.17 4.44
N VAL A 122 0.72 -2.12 4.90
CA VAL A 122 0.24 -3.48 5.20
C VAL A 122 -0.84 -3.42 6.27
N LYS A 123 -0.61 -2.67 7.36
CA LYS A 123 -1.61 -2.43 8.40
C LYS A 123 -2.90 -1.85 7.82
N LEU A 124 -2.81 -0.75 7.10
CA LEU A 124 -3.95 -0.07 6.48
C LEU A 124 -4.77 -1.01 5.59
N ASN A 125 -4.10 -1.82 4.77
CA ASN A 125 -4.78 -2.77 3.89
C ASN A 125 -5.49 -3.88 4.67
N ASN A 126 -4.90 -4.37 5.76
CA ASN A 126 -5.52 -5.38 6.62
C ASN A 126 -6.73 -4.79 7.36
N GLU A 127 -6.63 -3.59 7.92
CA GLU A 127 -7.74 -2.89 8.55
C GLU A 127 -8.87 -2.59 7.55
N TRP A 128 -8.51 -2.17 6.33
CA TRP A 128 -9.49 -1.99 5.25
C TRP A 128 -10.21 -3.28 4.87
N ASN A 129 -9.48 -4.39 4.73
CA ASN A 129 -10.07 -5.69 4.44
C ASN A 129 -11.02 -6.14 5.55
N GLN A 130 -10.68 -5.87 6.82
CA GLN A 130 -11.56 -6.14 7.95
C GLN A 130 -12.84 -5.29 7.89
N LEU A 131 -12.72 -4.01 7.55
CA LEU A 131 -13.85 -3.11 7.36
C LEU A 131 -14.80 -3.63 6.27
N ILE A 132 -14.25 -3.96 5.10
CA ILE A 132 -15.01 -4.48 3.96
C ILE A 132 -15.71 -5.79 4.33
N ASN A 133 -15.01 -6.71 5.00
CA ASN A 133 -15.60 -7.94 5.49
C ASN A 133 -16.74 -7.67 6.49
N LYS A 134 -16.54 -6.76 7.46
CA LYS A 134 -17.57 -6.36 8.43
C LYS A 134 -18.82 -5.81 7.73
N LYS A 135 -18.66 -4.97 6.70
CA LYS A 135 -19.76 -4.32 5.98
C LYS A 135 -20.47 -5.25 4.99
N TYR A 136 -19.75 -6.14 4.31
CA TYR A 136 -20.28 -6.82 3.11
C TYR A 136 -20.32 -8.34 3.18
N ARG A 137 -19.74 -9.01 4.20
CA ARG A 137 -19.71 -10.49 4.27
C ARG A 137 -21.07 -11.14 4.09
N TRP A 138 -22.15 -10.52 4.57
CA TRP A 138 -23.51 -11.03 4.47
C TRP A 138 -24.12 -10.89 3.08
N ASN A 139 -23.55 -10.04 2.24
CA ASN A 139 -23.96 -9.80 0.85
C ASN A 139 -23.20 -10.68 -0.15
N VAL A 140 -22.25 -11.49 0.36
CA VAL A 140 -21.41 -12.35 -0.48
C VAL A 140 -22.08 -13.71 -0.63
N ASN A 141 -22.79 -13.91 -1.74
CA ASN A 141 -23.35 -15.21 -2.10
C ASN A 141 -22.41 -15.92 -3.06
N VAL A 142 -22.04 -17.16 -2.76
CA VAL A 142 -21.26 -18.03 -3.65
C VAL A 142 -22.20 -19.03 -4.29
N ASN A 143 -22.16 -19.12 -5.61
CA ASN A 143 -22.88 -20.14 -6.33
C ASN A 143 -22.18 -21.50 -6.18
N ILE A 144 -22.77 -22.39 -5.41
CA ILE A 144 -22.17 -23.70 -5.12
C ILE A 144 -22.10 -24.55 -6.39
N ASN A 145 -23.08 -24.45 -7.29
CA ASN A 145 -23.07 -25.20 -8.55
C ASN A 145 -21.84 -24.82 -9.42
N GLU A 146 -21.50 -23.53 -9.49
CA GLU A 146 -20.28 -23.10 -10.20
C GLU A 146 -19.00 -23.66 -9.58
N ILE A 147 -18.96 -23.81 -8.26
CA ILE A 147 -17.82 -24.44 -7.57
C ILE A 147 -17.75 -25.93 -7.92
N GLU A 148 -18.89 -26.61 -7.94
CA GLU A 148 -18.95 -28.03 -8.30
C GLU A 148 -18.56 -28.28 -9.75
N ASP A 149 -18.96 -27.42 -10.67
CA ASP A 149 -18.56 -27.52 -12.07
C ASP A 149 -17.03 -27.27 -12.23
N ARG A 150 -16.48 -26.27 -11.55
CA ARG A 150 -15.01 -26.05 -11.54
C ARG A 150 -14.24 -27.23 -10.93
N LEU A 151 -14.81 -27.91 -9.93
CA LEU A 151 -14.20 -29.12 -9.39
C LEU A 151 -14.17 -30.22 -10.44
N LYS A 152 -15.24 -30.46 -11.22
CA LYS A 152 -15.27 -31.45 -12.29
C LYS A 152 -14.22 -31.21 -13.38
N ASP A 153 -13.94 -29.92 -13.67
CA ASP A 153 -12.96 -29.52 -14.68
C ASP A 153 -11.49 -29.61 -14.17
N THR A 154 -11.29 -29.88 -12.88
CA THR A 154 -9.95 -29.98 -12.28
C THR A 154 -9.29 -31.32 -12.66
N LYS A 155 -8.11 -31.28 -13.28
CA LYS A 155 -7.40 -32.49 -13.80
C LYS A 155 -7.02 -33.53 -12.73
N ASN A 156 -6.92 -33.14 -11.46
CA ASN A 156 -6.53 -34.01 -10.33
C ASN A 156 -7.51 -33.80 -9.17
N ILE A 157 -8.70 -34.37 -9.28
CA ILE A 157 -9.67 -34.35 -8.19
C ILE A 157 -9.23 -35.34 -7.11
N PRO A 158 -9.10 -34.94 -5.84
CA PRO A 158 -8.83 -35.88 -4.76
C PRO A 158 -9.92 -36.95 -4.71
N THR A 159 -9.54 -38.21 -4.54
CA THR A 159 -10.46 -39.31 -4.33
C THR A 159 -10.85 -39.46 -2.87
N ASP A 160 -10.05 -38.88 -1.96
CA ASP A 160 -10.36 -38.83 -0.53
C ASP A 160 -11.42 -37.76 -0.26
N GLU A 161 -12.46 -38.13 0.47
CA GLU A 161 -13.62 -37.26 0.75
C GLU A 161 -13.21 -36.02 1.57
N LYS A 162 -12.25 -36.15 2.48
CA LYS A 162 -11.77 -35.04 3.31
C LYS A 162 -10.97 -34.04 2.48
N GLU A 163 -10.07 -34.51 1.63
CA GLU A 163 -9.30 -33.66 0.74
C GLU A 163 -10.21 -32.94 -0.27
N LEU A 164 -11.22 -33.64 -0.80
CA LEU A 164 -12.22 -33.06 -1.67
C LEU A 164 -13.00 -31.91 -0.99
N GLN A 165 -13.43 -32.14 0.26
CA GLN A 165 -14.13 -31.11 1.04
C GLN A 165 -13.22 -29.92 1.35
N GLU A 166 -11.95 -30.15 1.67
CA GLU A 166 -10.95 -29.08 1.86
C GLU A 166 -10.76 -28.26 0.60
N LEU A 167 -10.64 -28.92 -0.56
CA LEU A 167 -10.55 -28.24 -1.84
C LEU A 167 -11.80 -27.41 -2.16
N LYS A 168 -12.98 -27.96 -1.94
CA LYS A 168 -14.28 -27.26 -2.10
C LYS A 168 -14.32 -26.01 -1.21
N ASN A 169 -13.98 -26.13 0.06
CA ASN A 169 -13.94 -25.00 0.99
C ASN A 169 -12.93 -23.93 0.56
N LYS A 170 -11.77 -24.32 0.05
CA LYS A 170 -10.77 -23.43 -0.50
C LYS A 170 -11.30 -22.63 -1.69
N LEU A 171 -11.98 -23.29 -2.64
CA LEU A 171 -12.60 -22.62 -3.80
C LEU A 171 -13.70 -21.65 -3.39
N ILE A 172 -14.56 -22.05 -2.42
CA ILE A 172 -15.58 -21.17 -1.86
C ILE A 172 -14.95 -19.92 -1.25
N ASN A 173 -13.87 -20.08 -0.47
CA ASN A 173 -13.18 -18.95 0.15
C ASN A 173 -12.51 -18.04 -0.89
N ILE A 174 -11.92 -18.60 -1.94
CA ILE A 174 -11.37 -17.82 -3.06
C ILE A 174 -12.47 -16.98 -3.71
N GLU A 175 -13.63 -17.57 -3.98
CA GLU A 175 -14.73 -16.86 -4.62
C GLU A 175 -15.34 -15.78 -3.71
N LYS A 176 -15.46 -16.06 -2.41
CA LYS A 176 -15.86 -15.05 -1.40
C LYS A 176 -14.89 -13.87 -1.40
N ASN A 177 -13.59 -14.13 -1.38
CA ASN A 177 -12.57 -13.08 -1.37
C ASN A 177 -12.61 -12.23 -2.65
N LYS A 178 -12.79 -12.85 -3.83
CA LYS A 178 -12.97 -12.11 -5.08
C LYS A 178 -14.18 -11.16 -5.02
N LYS A 179 -15.31 -11.63 -4.49
CA LYS A 179 -16.52 -10.80 -4.34
C LYS A 179 -16.29 -9.67 -3.34
N LEU A 180 -15.61 -9.92 -2.23
CA LEU A 180 -15.23 -8.88 -1.27
C LEU A 180 -14.29 -7.84 -1.90
N GLU A 181 -13.38 -8.26 -2.77
CA GLU A 181 -12.51 -7.33 -3.52
C GLU A 181 -13.34 -6.41 -4.44
N VAL A 182 -14.37 -6.95 -5.10
CA VAL A 182 -15.30 -6.13 -5.91
C VAL A 182 -16.03 -5.12 -5.02
N PHE A 183 -16.57 -5.54 -3.87
CA PHE A 183 -17.20 -4.64 -2.91
C PHE A 183 -16.23 -3.59 -2.38
N SER A 184 -14.98 -3.95 -2.14
CA SER A 184 -13.92 -3.02 -1.75
C SER A 184 -13.72 -1.91 -2.78
N LYS A 185 -13.61 -2.26 -4.05
CA LYS A 185 -13.47 -1.29 -5.16
C LYS A 185 -14.69 -0.38 -5.29
N ILE A 186 -15.89 -0.95 -5.19
CA ILE A 186 -17.16 -0.20 -5.24
C ILE A 186 -17.24 0.76 -4.05
N HIS A 187 -16.93 0.31 -2.84
CA HIS A 187 -16.98 1.13 -1.64
C HIS A 187 -15.97 2.28 -1.71
N LEU A 188 -14.72 2.00 -2.08
CA LEU A 188 -13.70 3.03 -2.27
C LEU A 188 -14.10 4.05 -3.34
N SER A 189 -14.65 3.61 -4.46
CA SER A 189 -15.17 4.50 -5.51
C SER A 189 -16.30 5.39 -5.02
N LYS A 190 -17.20 4.85 -4.16
CA LYS A 190 -18.30 5.60 -3.57
C LYS A 190 -17.78 6.72 -2.65
N ILE A 191 -16.93 6.39 -1.67
CA ILE A 191 -16.39 7.41 -0.75
C ILE A 191 -15.57 8.45 -1.49
N LYS A 192 -14.82 8.05 -2.54
CA LYS A 192 -14.05 8.96 -3.37
C LYS A 192 -14.92 9.99 -4.08
N LYS A 193 -16.08 9.58 -4.62
CA LYS A 193 -17.06 10.49 -5.25
C LYS A 193 -17.69 11.47 -4.26
N GLN A 194 -17.75 11.11 -2.99
CA GLN A 194 -18.33 11.94 -1.92
C GLN A 194 -17.30 12.87 -1.26
N SER A 195 -16.02 12.69 -1.56
CA SER A 195 -14.92 13.43 -0.94
C SER A 195 -14.51 14.64 -1.77
N LEU A 196 -14.06 15.69 -1.09
CA LEU A 196 -13.49 16.87 -1.72
C LEU A 196 -12.01 16.62 -2.01
N ILE A 197 -11.65 16.48 -3.29
CA ILE A 197 -10.28 16.29 -3.73
C ILE A 197 -9.85 17.50 -4.54
N LYS A 198 -8.75 18.15 -4.13
CA LYS A 198 -8.18 19.33 -4.79
C LYS A 198 -6.71 19.08 -5.08
N PHE A 199 -6.26 19.39 -6.31
CA PHE A 199 -4.87 19.35 -6.75
C PHE A 199 -4.27 20.76 -6.79
N PHE A 200 -2.94 20.88 -6.59
CA PHE A 200 -2.20 22.14 -6.55
C PHE A 200 -1.05 22.14 -7.55
#